data_0334a72f58c9e57d4c594a68b791afa7
#
_entry.id   0334a72f58c9e57d4c594a68b791afa7
#
_cell.length_a   1.000
_cell.length_b   1.000
_cell.length_c   1.000
_cell.angle_alpha   90.00
_cell.angle_beta   90.00
_cell.angle_gamma   90.00
#
_symmetry.space_group_name_H-M   'P 1'
#
loop_
_entity.id
_entity.type
_entity.pdbx_description
1 polymer ?
#
loop_
_entity_poly.entity_id
_entity_poly.type
_entity_poly.pdbx_seq_one_letter_code
_entity_poly.pdbx_strand_id
1 'polypeptide(L)'
;ATLDGANIEIRDAIGDENIAIFGLTEEEVYQYYAQRNYSAYAYYESDPLLQRVVNAFIDGTIPNIQVEGREIFDSLLKYNDEYFLLRDFHAYCDAQHRVDIAYQDTHRWQKISLMNIANAGKFSADETVRNYAADIWQIDPLFAHIKEPNAASLTESVPPRGDN
;
A
#
# COMPACT_ATOMS: atom_id res chain seq x y z
N ALA A 1 -2.47 -2.24 -2.92
CA ALA A 1 -1.02 -2.05 -3.11
C ALA A 1 -0.60 -2.49 -4.50
N THR A 2 0.37 -1.84 -5.10
CA THR A 2 0.99 -2.21 -6.38
C THR A 2 2.15 -3.18 -6.17
N LEU A 3 2.57 -3.88 -7.23
CA LEU A 3 3.67 -4.85 -7.19
C LEU A 3 5.04 -4.14 -7.30
N ASP A 4 5.35 -3.32 -6.33
CA ASP A 4 6.61 -2.59 -6.25
C ASP A 4 7.21 -2.61 -4.84
N GLY A 5 8.53 -2.45 -4.76
CA GLY A 5 9.27 -2.23 -3.53
C GLY A 5 8.80 -3.08 -2.35
N ALA A 6 8.54 -2.43 -1.23
CA ALA A 6 8.16 -3.07 0.03
C ALA A 6 6.83 -3.86 -0.03
N ASN A 7 5.95 -3.60 -1.01
CA ASN A 7 4.67 -4.30 -1.12
C ASN A 7 4.86 -5.81 -1.40
N ILE A 8 5.90 -6.17 -2.15
CA ILE A 8 6.25 -7.58 -2.42
C ILE A 8 6.71 -8.24 -1.12
N GLU A 9 7.59 -7.59 -0.37
CA GLU A 9 8.10 -8.11 0.91
C GLU A 9 6.97 -8.22 1.95
N ILE A 10 6.05 -7.25 1.99
CA ILE A 10 4.87 -7.29 2.88
C ILE A 10 4.00 -8.48 2.49
N ARG A 11 3.67 -8.64 1.20
CA ARG A 11 2.88 -9.78 0.69
C ARG A 11 3.52 -11.11 1.09
N ASP A 12 4.82 -11.26 0.90
CA ASP A 12 5.55 -12.49 1.23
C ASP A 12 5.55 -12.77 2.75
N ALA A 13 5.48 -11.72 3.57
CA ALA A 13 5.41 -11.86 5.02
C ALA A 13 4.03 -12.24 5.54
N ILE A 14 2.95 -11.71 4.92
CA ILE A 14 1.58 -11.85 5.44
C ILE A 14 0.72 -12.83 4.64
N GLY A 15 1.12 -13.21 3.41
CA GLY A 15 0.35 -14.02 2.47
C GLY A 15 -0.58 -13.23 1.57
N ASP A 16 -0.81 -13.72 0.35
CA ASP A 16 -1.61 -13.09 -0.71
C ASP A 16 -3.05 -12.78 -0.28
N GLU A 17 -3.61 -13.58 0.61
CA GLU A 17 -4.98 -13.42 1.10
C GLU A 17 -5.14 -12.25 2.07
N ASN A 18 -4.05 -11.69 2.57
CA ASN A 18 -4.05 -10.63 3.59
C ASN A 18 -3.65 -9.25 3.05
N ILE A 19 -3.47 -9.13 1.74
CA ILE A 19 -3.17 -7.88 1.03
C ILE A 19 -3.95 -7.83 -0.28
N ALA A 20 -4.37 -6.65 -0.70
CA ALA A 20 -5.02 -6.46 -2.00
C ALA A 20 -4.00 -5.90 -3.01
N ILE A 21 -3.38 -6.78 -3.78
CA ILE A 21 -2.45 -6.41 -4.85
C ILE A 21 -3.22 -6.20 -6.16
N PHE A 22 -2.79 -5.20 -6.93
CA PHE A 22 -3.29 -4.90 -8.28
C PHE A 22 -2.19 -4.27 -9.13
N GLY A 23 -2.45 -4.15 -10.43
CA GLY A 23 -1.61 -3.43 -11.38
C GLY A 23 -0.57 -4.30 -12.08
N LEU A 24 0.27 -3.64 -12.87
CA LEU A 24 1.31 -4.25 -13.67
C LEU A 24 2.40 -4.87 -12.80
N THR A 25 2.95 -5.97 -13.28
CA THR A 25 4.19 -6.55 -12.74
C THR A 25 5.40 -5.72 -13.20
N GLU A 26 6.52 -5.86 -12.50
CA GLU A 26 7.79 -5.23 -12.88
C GLU A 26 8.19 -5.57 -14.33
N GLU A 27 8.00 -6.82 -14.73
CA GLU A 27 8.32 -7.27 -16.09
C GLU A 27 7.44 -6.60 -17.15
N GLU A 28 6.13 -6.47 -16.90
CA GLU A 28 5.20 -5.77 -17.78
C GLU A 28 5.53 -4.28 -17.91
N VAL A 29 5.89 -3.62 -16.81
CA VAL A 29 6.36 -2.23 -16.81
C VAL A 29 7.62 -2.10 -17.64
N TYR A 30 8.58 -3.01 -17.46
CA TYR A 30 9.82 -3.01 -18.22
C TYR A 30 9.58 -3.20 -19.73
N GLN A 31 8.62 -4.04 -20.10
CA GLN A 31 8.22 -4.23 -21.49
C GLN A 31 7.64 -2.95 -22.12
N TYR A 32 6.79 -2.21 -21.38
CA TYR A 32 6.29 -0.93 -21.86
C TYR A 32 7.41 0.09 -22.11
N TYR A 33 8.39 0.17 -21.21
CA TYR A 33 9.54 1.05 -21.41
C TYR A 33 10.42 0.62 -22.59
N ALA A 34 10.69 -0.69 -22.72
CA ALA A 34 11.52 -1.23 -23.81
C ALA A 34 10.88 -1.03 -25.17
N GLN A 35 9.56 -1.25 -25.28
CA GLN A 35 8.81 -1.16 -26.54
C GLN A 35 8.34 0.27 -26.82
N ARG A 36 8.32 1.16 -25.84
CA ARG A 36 7.83 2.55 -25.92
C ARG A 36 6.41 2.63 -26.53
N ASN A 37 5.55 1.67 -26.20
CA ASN A 37 4.22 1.53 -26.77
C ASN A 37 3.07 1.88 -25.82
N TYR A 38 3.36 2.40 -24.62
CA TYR A 38 2.34 2.90 -23.72
C TYR A 38 1.76 4.21 -24.22
N SER A 39 0.43 4.28 -24.26
CA SER A 39 -0.34 5.49 -24.56
C SER A 39 -1.49 5.63 -23.57
N ALA A 40 -1.35 6.52 -22.63
CA ALA A 40 -2.39 6.86 -21.66
C ALA A 40 -3.67 7.34 -22.37
N TYR A 41 -3.52 8.11 -23.45
CA TYR A 41 -4.64 8.59 -24.25
C TYR A 41 -5.44 7.46 -24.91
N ALA A 42 -4.78 6.40 -25.36
CA ALA A 42 -5.47 5.24 -25.95
C ALA A 42 -6.35 4.51 -24.92
N TYR A 43 -5.87 4.36 -23.68
CA TYR A 43 -6.69 3.82 -22.58
C TYR A 43 -7.86 4.73 -22.26
N TYR A 44 -7.62 6.03 -22.13
CA TYR A 44 -8.67 7.03 -21.91
C TYR A 44 -9.73 7.01 -23.01
N GLU A 45 -9.33 7.01 -24.30
CA GLU A 45 -10.23 7.07 -25.42
C GLU A 45 -11.12 5.82 -25.55
N SER A 46 -10.58 4.65 -25.20
CA SER A 46 -11.28 3.37 -25.36
C SER A 46 -12.24 3.04 -24.21
N ASP A 47 -12.18 3.76 -23.08
CA ASP A 47 -12.95 3.43 -21.88
C ASP A 47 -13.83 4.57 -21.40
N PRO A 48 -15.16 4.50 -21.60
CA PRO A 48 -16.08 5.56 -21.16
C PRO A 48 -16.12 5.78 -19.64
N LEU A 49 -15.85 4.74 -18.83
CA LEU A 49 -15.78 4.89 -17.38
C LEU A 49 -14.52 5.67 -16.98
N LEU A 50 -13.39 5.33 -17.57
CA LEU A 50 -12.14 6.03 -17.34
C LEU A 50 -12.22 7.48 -17.81
N GLN A 51 -12.84 7.74 -18.98
CA GLN A 51 -13.11 9.11 -19.44
C GLN A 51 -13.89 9.92 -18.40
N ARG A 52 -14.97 9.34 -17.86
CA ARG A 52 -15.78 10.01 -16.85
C ARG A 52 -14.96 10.34 -15.59
N VAL A 53 -14.15 9.40 -15.12
CA VAL A 53 -13.30 9.59 -13.92
C VAL A 53 -12.25 10.68 -14.18
N VAL A 54 -11.55 10.62 -15.30
CA VAL A 54 -10.49 11.59 -15.63
C VAL A 54 -11.07 12.98 -15.88
N ASN A 55 -12.21 13.07 -16.56
CA ASN A 55 -12.87 14.36 -16.82
C ASN A 55 -13.41 15.01 -15.54
N ALA A 56 -13.76 14.23 -14.52
CA ALA A 56 -14.24 14.77 -13.25
C ALA A 56 -13.24 15.70 -12.56
N PHE A 57 -11.96 15.61 -12.88
CA PHE A 57 -10.95 16.55 -12.39
C PHE A 57 -11.06 17.95 -12.97
N ILE A 58 -11.69 18.12 -14.15
CA ILE A 58 -11.72 19.40 -14.88
C ILE A 58 -13.12 19.90 -15.21
N ASP A 59 -14.16 19.07 -15.09
CA ASP A 59 -15.54 19.42 -15.50
C ASP A 59 -16.40 20.02 -14.37
N GLY A 60 -15.84 20.16 -13.17
CA GLY A 60 -16.55 20.69 -12.00
C GLY A 60 -17.29 19.63 -11.17
N THR A 61 -17.23 18.37 -11.53
CA THR A 61 -17.79 17.25 -10.73
C THR A 61 -17.16 17.21 -9.35
N ILE A 62 -15.86 17.43 -9.25
CA ILE A 62 -15.15 17.56 -7.97
C ILE A 62 -15.02 19.06 -7.67
N PRO A 63 -15.67 19.59 -6.60
CA PRO A 63 -15.63 21.00 -6.31
C PRO A 63 -14.28 21.45 -5.74
N ASN A 64 -13.89 22.69 -6.05
CA ASN A 64 -12.72 23.38 -5.49
C ASN A 64 -11.34 22.77 -5.80
N ILE A 65 -11.22 22.06 -6.94
CA ILE A 65 -9.92 21.48 -7.38
C ILE A 65 -9.51 21.99 -8.78
N GLN A 66 -9.97 23.16 -9.21
CA GLN A 66 -9.81 23.60 -10.61
C GLN A 66 -8.33 23.68 -11.05
N VAL A 67 -7.43 24.09 -10.17
CA VAL A 67 -5.99 24.18 -10.45
C VAL A 67 -5.36 22.78 -10.37
N GLU A 68 -5.49 22.13 -9.23
CA GLU A 68 -4.96 20.80 -8.96
C GLU A 68 -5.53 19.74 -9.92
N GLY A 69 -6.82 19.84 -10.19
CA GLY A 69 -7.52 18.96 -11.14
C GLY A 69 -6.94 19.06 -12.55
N ARG A 70 -6.61 20.29 -12.97
CA ARG A 70 -5.94 20.49 -14.27
C ARG A 70 -4.54 19.90 -14.30
N GLU A 71 -3.78 20.05 -13.23
CA GLU A 71 -2.44 19.48 -13.13
C GLU A 71 -2.49 17.93 -13.18
N ILE A 72 -3.45 17.32 -12.46
CA ILE A 72 -3.67 15.88 -12.50
C ILE A 72 -4.07 15.43 -13.91
N PHE A 73 -5.04 16.10 -14.52
CA PHE A 73 -5.50 15.79 -15.88
C PHE A 73 -4.34 15.86 -16.90
N ASP A 74 -3.54 16.92 -16.84
CA ASP A 74 -2.39 17.09 -17.71
C ASP A 74 -1.30 16.03 -17.44
N SER A 75 -1.08 15.64 -16.18
CA SER A 75 -0.16 14.57 -15.83
C SER A 75 -0.59 13.24 -16.46
N LEU A 76 -1.88 12.92 -16.41
CA LEU A 76 -2.42 11.69 -16.96
C LEU A 76 -2.42 11.65 -18.49
N LEU A 77 -2.86 12.71 -19.15
CA LEU A 77 -3.07 12.68 -20.61
C LEU A 77 -1.99 13.40 -21.40
N LYS A 78 -1.58 14.59 -21.00
CA LYS A 78 -0.57 15.38 -21.72
C LYS A 78 0.84 14.83 -21.53
N TYR A 79 1.17 14.38 -20.31
CA TYR A 79 2.48 13.82 -19.96
C TYR A 79 2.51 12.28 -19.98
N ASN A 80 1.43 11.67 -20.51
CA ASN A 80 1.35 10.23 -20.79
C ASN A 80 1.47 9.33 -19.56
N ASP A 81 0.94 9.79 -18.40
CA ASP A 81 0.77 8.95 -17.20
C ASP A 81 2.01 8.10 -16.88
N GLU A 82 3.02 8.71 -16.32
CA GLU A 82 4.34 8.10 -16.03
C GLU A 82 4.23 6.81 -15.18
N TYR A 83 3.16 6.70 -14.40
CA TYR A 83 2.96 5.60 -13.44
C TYR A 83 1.97 4.52 -13.91
N PHE A 84 1.51 4.54 -15.16
CA PHE A 84 0.57 3.56 -15.74
C PHE A 84 -0.78 3.47 -15.03
N LEU A 85 -1.22 4.55 -14.37
CA LEU A 85 -2.47 4.58 -13.59
C LEU A 85 -3.70 4.25 -14.45
N LEU A 86 -3.74 4.75 -15.70
CA LEU A 86 -4.86 4.49 -16.60
C LEU A 86 -4.87 3.04 -17.09
N ARG A 87 -3.70 2.42 -17.23
CA ARG A 87 -3.58 0.99 -17.54
C ARG A 87 -4.07 0.12 -16.38
N ASP A 88 -3.77 0.52 -15.17
CA ASP A 88 -4.08 -0.24 -13.96
C ASP A 88 -5.48 0.03 -13.40
N PHE A 89 -6.23 0.95 -13.99
CA PHE A 89 -7.52 1.41 -13.49
C PHE A 89 -8.51 0.27 -13.20
N HIS A 90 -8.70 -0.65 -14.13
CA HIS A 90 -9.62 -1.79 -13.92
C HIS A 90 -9.10 -2.77 -12.87
N ALA A 91 -7.81 -3.06 -12.86
CA ALA A 91 -7.21 -3.90 -11.82
C ALA A 91 -7.38 -3.28 -10.43
N TYR A 92 -7.29 -1.95 -10.32
CA TYR A 92 -7.61 -1.21 -9.10
C TYR A 92 -9.09 -1.35 -8.72
N CYS A 93 -10.03 -1.17 -9.66
CA CYS A 93 -11.46 -1.34 -9.40
C CYS A 93 -11.78 -2.75 -8.88
N ASP A 94 -11.19 -3.78 -9.48
CA ASP A 94 -11.36 -5.17 -9.05
C ASP A 94 -10.77 -5.40 -7.66
N ALA A 95 -9.62 -4.79 -7.35
CA ALA A 95 -9.03 -4.86 -6.02
C ALA A 95 -9.93 -4.19 -4.98
N GLN A 96 -10.48 -3.01 -5.27
CA GLN A 96 -11.43 -2.33 -4.39
C GLN A 96 -12.68 -3.18 -4.13
N HIS A 97 -13.23 -3.81 -5.17
CA HIS A 97 -14.38 -4.70 -5.01
C HIS A 97 -14.06 -5.91 -4.10
N ARG A 98 -12.87 -6.52 -4.24
CA ARG A 98 -12.44 -7.60 -3.34
C ARG A 98 -12.30 -7.13 -1.89
N VAL A 99 -11.78 -5.92 -1.69
CA VAL A 99 -11.65 -5.30 -0.36
C VAL A 99 -13.02 -5.03 0.25
N ASP A 100 -13.98 -4.51 -0.53
CA ASP A 100 -15.35 -4.27 -0.07
C ASP A 100 -16.04 -5.55 0.41
N ILE A 101 -15.90 -6.64 -0.37
CA ILE A 101 -16.44 -7.96 0.02
C ILE A 101 -15.76 -8.46 1.32
N ALA A 102 -14.43 -8.34 1.41
CA ALA A 102 -13.72 -8.77 2.60
C ALA A 102 -14.08 -7.94 3.84
N TYR A 103 -14.33 -6.65 3.67
CA TYR A 103 -14.72 -5.73 4.75
C TYR A 103 -16.10 -6.04 5.32
N GLN A 104 -17.04 -6.52 4.49
CA GLN A 104 -18.37 -6.93 4.92
C GLN A 104 -18.35 -8.22 5.77
N ASP A 105 -17.36 -9.07 5.58
CA ASP A 105 -17.11 -10.23 6.45
C ASP A 105 -16.19 -9.80 7.61
N THR A 106 -16.81 -9.41 8.72
CA THR A 106 -16.11 -8.91 9.91
C THR A 106 -15.05 -9.88 10.42
N HIS A 107 -15.33 -11.19 10.42
CA HIS A 107 -14.39 -12.19 10.90
C HIS A 107 -13.16 -12.30 9.98
N ARG A 108 -13.39 -12.31 8.69
CA ARG A 108 -12.33 -12.31 7.67
C ARG A 108 -11.47 -11.04 7.77
N TRP A 109 -12.13 -9.88 7.89
CA TRP A 109 -11.44 -8.60 8.02
C TRP A 109 -10.55 -8.51 9.25
N GLN A 110 -11.07 -8.97 10.39
CA GLN A 110 -10.29 -9.02 11.64
C GLN A 110 -9.09 -9.97 11.52
N LYS A 111 -9.25 -11.12 10.85
CA LYS A 111 -8.13 -12.03 10.58
C LYS A 111 -7.06 -11.38 9.72
N ILE A 112 -7.44 -10.72 8.61
CA ILE A 112 -6.54 -9.97 7.74
C ILE A 112 -5.77 -8.91 8.57
N SER A 113 -6.48 -8.11 9.36
CA SER A 113 -5.88 -7.09 10.21
C SER A 113 -4.89 -7.68 11.21
N LEU A 114 -5.24 -8.78 11.86
CA LEU A 114 -4.37 -9.47 12.81
C LEU A 114 -3.09 -9.98 12.15
N MET A 115 -3.19 -10.56 10.97
CA MET A 115 -2.02 -11.05 10.22
C MET A 115 -1.07 -9.90 9.84
N ASN A 116 -1.61 -8.75 9.42
CA ASN A 116 -0.82 -7.56 9.14
C ASN A 116 -0.11 -7.04 10.40
N ILE A 117 -0.83 -6.91 11.52
CA ILE A 117 -0.26 -6.44 12.81
C ILE A 117 0.84 -7.40 13.29
N ALA A 118 0.58 -8.72 13.27
CA ALA A 118 1.53 -9.71 13.76
C ALA A 118 2.86 -9.71 12.97
N ASN A 119 2.85 -9.32 11.70
CA ASN A 119 4.05 -9.28 10.86
C ASN A 119 4.66 -7.87 10.72
N ALA A 120 4.00 -6.82 11.22
CA ALA A 120 4.46 -5.44 11.07
C ALA A 120 5.85 -5.19 11.71
N GLY A 121 6.22 -5.95 12.74
CA GLY A 121 7.52 -5.82 13.40
C GLY A 121 8.72 -5.97 12.47
N LYS A 122 8.62 -6.79 11.41
CA LYS A 122 9.66 -6.96 10.40
C LYS A 122 9.99 -5.68 9.61
N PHE A 123 9.03 -4.76 9.56
CA PHE A 123 9.12 -3.49 8.80
C PHE A 123 9.30 -2.29 9.75
N SER A 124 9.61 -2.53 11.03
CA SER A 124 9.89 -1.47 11.98
C SER A 124 11.24 -0.81 11.69
N ALA A 125 11.35 0.49 11.97
CA ALA A 125 12.62 1.21 11.85
C ALA A 125 13.71 0.59 12.75
N ASP A 126 13.33 0.11 13.93
CA ASP A 126 14.26 -0.53 14.88
C ASP A 126 14.86 -1.82 14.28
N GLU A 127 14.05 -2.64 13.62
CA GLU A 127 14.53 -3.85 12.95
C GLU A 127 15.44 -3.51 11.78
N THR A 128 15.06 -2.53 10.97
CA THR A 128 15.89 -2.04 9.85
C THR A 128 17.25 -1.57 10.35
N VAL A 129 17.30 -0.79 11.43
CA VAL A 129 18.57 -0.30 12.01
C VAL A 129 19.39 -1.45 12.58
N ARG A 130 18.78 -2.43 13.23
CA ARG A 130 19.50 -3.62 13.71
C ARG A 130 20.13 -4.40 12.57
N ASN A 131 19.39 -4.61 11.48
CA ASN A 131 19.89 -5.30 10.30
C ASN A 131 21.05 -4.52 9.66
N TYR A 132 20.96 -3.20 9.52
CA TYR A 132 22.09 -2.39 9.07
C TYR A 132 23.30 -2.47 9.98
N ALA A 133 23.09 -2.45 11.31
CA ALA A 133 24.17 -2.56 12.27
C ALA A 133 24.89 -3.92 12.13
N ALA A 134 24.14 -5.01 12.01
CA ALA A 134 24.69 -6.35 11.90
C ALA A 134 25.30 -6.64 10.53
N ASP A 135 24.55 -6.38 9.44
CA ASP A 135 24.89 -6.88 8.10
C ASP A 135 25.80 -5.92 7.33
N ILE A 136 25.66 -4.61 7.53
CA ILE A 136 26.37 -3.59 6.77
C ILE A 136 27.49 -2.97 7.60
N TRP A 137 27.16 -2.47 8.78
CA TRP A 137 28.15 -1.75 9.62
C TRP A 137 29.01 -2.67 10.47
N GLN A 138 28.54 -3.90 10.74
CA GLN A 138 29.21 -4.89 11.57
C GLN A 138 29.58 -4.34 12.96
N ILE A 139 28.64 -3.62 13.57
CA ILE A 139 28.78 -3.01 14.89
C ILE A 139 27.76 -3.61 15.86
N ASP A 140 28.17 -3.77 17.14
CA ASP A 140 27.28 -4.21 18.22
C ASP A 140 26.45 -3.03 18.73
N PRO A 141 25.15 -3.24 19.06
CA PRO A 141 24.34 -2.20 19.68
C PRO A 141 24.88 -1.79 21.06
N LEU A 142 25.02 -0.49 21.30
CA LEU A 142 25.50 0.04 22.58
C LEU A 142 24.64 -0.37 23.79
N PHE A 143 23.38 -0.76 23.55
CA PHE A 143 22.38 -1.10 24.58
C PHE A 143 22.12 -2.59 24.73
N ALA A 144 23.01 -3.45 24.21
CA ALA A 144 22.88 -4.92 24.35
C ALA A 144 22.77 -5.40 25.82
N HIS A 145 23.00 -4.54 26.79
CA HIS A 145 22.95 -4.83 28.24
C HIS A 145 21.73 -4.26 28.98
N ILE A 146 20.81 -3.57 28.32
CA ILE A 146 19.54 -3.20 28.93
C ILE A 146 18.67 -4.47 28.92
N LYS A 147 18.65 -5.17 30.06
CA LYS A 147 17.71 -6.29 30.27
C LYS A 147 16.29 -5.78 30.02
N GLU A 148 15.57 -6.43 29.12
CA GLU A 148 14.13 -6.19 29.00
C GLU A 148 13.48 -6.28 30.38
N PRO A 149 12.57 -5.36 30.73
CA PRO A 149 11.83 -5.45 31.98
C PRO A 149 11.10 -6.80 31.99
N ASN A 150 11.39 -7.60 33.02
CA ASN A 150 10.83 -8.93 33.17
C ASN A 150 9.29 -8.84 33.11
N ALA A 151 8.66 -9.52 32.14
CA ALA A 151 7.20 -9.51 31.96
C ALA A 151 6.42 -9.88 33.24
N ALA A 152 7.09 -10.51 34.22
CA ALA A 152 6.52 -10.81 35.53
C ALA A 152 6.27 -9.57 36.39
N SER A 153 6.87 -8.40 36.09
CA SER A 153 6.67 -7.17 36.88
C SER A 153 5.45 -6.33 36.45
N LEU A 154 4.78 -6.69 35.37
CA LEU A 154 3.61 -5.97 34.85
C LEU A 154 2.27 -6.49 35.43
N THR A 155 2.28 -7.58 36.21
CA THR A 155 1.05 -8.16 36.77
C THR A 155 0.66 -7.64 38.15
N GLU A 156 1.46 -6.80 38.81
CA GLU A 156 1.24 -6.40 40.17
C GLU A 156 0.51 -5.05 40.39
N SER A 157 0.02 -4.37 39.36
CA SER A 157 -0.56 -3.02 39.53
C SER A 157 -1.98 -2.81 38.99
N VAL A 158 -2.81 -3.85 38.95
CA VAL A 158 -4.27 -3.64 38.72
C VAL A 158 -4.98 -3.67 40.10
N PRO A 159 -5.42 -2.53 40.68
CA PRO A 159 -6.24 -2.54 41.89
C PRO A 159 -7.61 -3.16 41.57
N PRO A 160 -8.23 -3.89 42.51
CA PRO A 160 -9.54 -4.47 42.30
C PRO A 160 -10.57 -3.38 42.03
N ARG A 161 -11.39 -3.55 40.99
CA ARG A 161 -12.57 -2.72 40.73
C ARG A 161 -13.52 -2.87 41.91
N GLY A 162 -13.72 -1.79 42.65
CA GLY A 162 -14.74 -1.73 43.68
C GLY A 162 -16.13 -1.84 43.03
N ASP A 163 -16.88 -2.83 43.44
CA ASP A 163 -18.31 -2.93 43.16
C ASP A 163 -19.04 -1.80 43.89
N ASN A 164 -19.71 -0.95 43.12
CA ASN A 164 -20.84 -0.13 43.56
C ASN A 164 -21.83 0.00 42.39
#